data_7e25c81a7fb90cb5a06ba119906c480f
#
_entry.id   7e25c81a7fb90cb5a06ba119906c480f
#
_cell.length_a   1.000
_cell.length_b   1.000
_cell.length_c   1.000
_cell.angle_alpha   90.00
_cell.angle_beta   90.00
_cell.angle_gamma   90.00
#
_symmetry.space_group_name_H-M   'P 1'
#
loop_
_entity.id
_entity.type
_entity.pdbx_description
1 polymer ?
#
loop_
_entity_poly.entity_id
_entity_poly.type
_entity_poly.pdbx_seq_one_letter_code
_entity_poly.pdbx_strand_id
1 'polypeptide(L)'
;MWKNPDIDPSAFIAPSADIYGDVSIAENCSIWFHATVRAGAGSVSIGAGTNVQDNCVIHVDKGYSVTVGKNVTIGHSAIVHGCSVGDNTLIGMGAIILNGASVGKNCIVGAGALVTQNMQ
;
A
#
# COMPACT_ATOMS: atom_id res chain seq x y z
N MET A 1 -5.55 15.29 15.40
CA MET A 1 -5.49 13.90 15.91
C MET A 1 -5.73 12.92 14.77
N TRP A 2 -4.95 11.88 14.70
CA TRP A 2 -5.11 10.89 13.65
C TRP A 2 -6.31 10.00 13.92
N LYS A 3 -7.01 9.60 12.85
CA LYS A 3 -8.06 8.58 12.95
C LYS A 3 -7.46 7.24 13.32
N ASN A 4 -8.28 6.36 13.88
CA ASN A 4 -7.89 4.98 14.13
C ASN A 4 -8.04 4.17 12.83
N PRO A 5 -7.14 3.25 12.55
CA PRO A 5 -7.30 2.35 11.41
C PRO A 5 -8.57 1.49 11.51
N ASP A 6 -9.19 1.27 10.36
CA ASP A 6 -10.34 0.36 10.21
C ASP A 6 -9.85 -0.92 9.54
N ILE A 7 -9.63 -1.95 10.33
CA ILE A 7 -9.02 -3.20 9.87
C ILE A 7 -10.05 -4.32 9.98
N ASP A 8 -10.32 -4.98 8.85
CA ASP A 8 -11.23 -6.12 8.85
C ASP A 8 -10.68 -7.24 9.75
N PRO A 9 -11.53 -7.88 10.57
CA PRO A 9 -11.07 -8.93 11.49
C PRO A 9 -10.38 -10.12 10.82
N SER A 10 -10.65 -10.39 9.54
CA SER A 10 -9.99 -11.47 8.80
C SER A 10 -8.58 -11.13 8.34
N ALA A 11 -8.19 -9.87 8.40
CA ALA A 11 -6.85 -9.47 7.97
C ALA A 11 -5.78 -9.92 8.97
N PHE A 12 -4.65 -10.39 8.44
CA PHE A 12 -3.49 -10.69 9.27
C PHE A 12 -2.60 -9.46 9.37
N ILE A 13 -2.32 -9.03 10.58
CA ILE A 13 -1.38 -7.93 10.84
C ILE A 13 -0.25 -8.47 11.69
N ALA A 14 0.96 -8.49 11.16
CA ALA A 14 2.12 -8.94 11.92
C ALA A 14 2.32 -8.03 13.15
N PRO A 15 2.72 -8.57 14.30
CA PRO A 15 2.89 -7.76 15.51
C PRO A 15 3.89 -6.62 15.34
N SER A 16 4.88 -6.75 14.47
CA SER A 16 5.88 -5.72 14.22
C SER A 16 5.46 -4.70 13.16
N ALA A 17 4.32 -4.87 12.51
CA ALA A 17 3.81 -3.89 11.55
C ALA A 17 3.21 -2.69 12.29
N ASP A 18 3.44 -1.49 11.75
CA ASP A 18 2.90 -0.25 12.30
C ASP A 18 1.85 0.32 11.35
N ILE A 19 0.63 0.51 11.86
CA ILE A 19 -0.48 1.04 11.06
C ILE A 19 -1.09 2.21 11.80
N TYR A 20 -1.02 3.42 11.20
CA TYR A 20 -1.48 4.65 11.83
C TYR A 20 -2.32 5.49 10.90
N GLY A 21 -3.34 6.12 11.46
CA GLY A 21 -4.12 7.13 10.77
C GLY A 21 -5.33 6.59 10.01
N ASP A 22 -5.77 7.32 9.00
CA ASP A 22 -6.95 7.00 8.21
C ASP A 22 -6.66 5.88 7.21
N VAL A 23 -6.54 4.66 7.71
CA VAL A 23 -6.20 3.46 6.95
C VAL A 23 -7.39 2.50 7.00
N SER A 24 -7.83 2.04 5.83
CA SER A 24 -8.86 1.00 5.71
C SER A 24 -8.23 -0.24 5.08
N ILE A 25 -8.31 -1.37 5.76
CA ILE A 25 -7.78 -2.66 5.31
C ILE A 25 -8.93 -3.63 5.21
N ALA A 26 -9.22 -4.09 3.99
CA ALA A 26 -10.34 -4.97 3.71
C ALA A 26 -10.05 -6.42 4.11
N GLU A 27 -11.04 -7.29 3.87
CA GLU A 27 -10.96 -8.70 4.27
C GLU A 27 -9.83 -9.45 3.59
N ASN A 28 -9.30 -10.44 4.29
CA ASN A 28 -8.27 -11.37 3.81
C ASN A 28 -6.98 -10.70 3.34
N CYS A 29 -6.71 -9.49 3.81
CA CYS A 29 -5.41 -8.85 3.60
C CYS A 29 -4.36 -9.42 4.55
N SER A 30 -3.10 -9.23 4.21
CA SER A 30 -2.00 -9.54 5.12
C SER A 30 -0.95 -8.44 5.06
N ILE A 31 -0.58 -7.96 6.24
CA ILE A 31 0.44 -6.93 6.42
C ILE A 31 1.57 -7.57 7.23
N TRP A 32 2.73 -7.68 6.63
CA TRP A 32 3.80 -8.52 7.15
C TRP A 32 4.80 -7.76 8.02
N PHE A 33 5.89 -8.43 8.39
CA PHE A 33 6.81 -7.96 9.43
C PHE A 33 7.47 -6.63 9.06
N HIS A 34 7.47 -5.70 10.01
CA HIS A 34 8.10 -4.37 9.90
C HIS A 34 7.55 -3.50 8.78
N ALA A 35 6.40 -3.84 8.22
CA ALA A 35 5.73 -2.94 7.27
C ALA A 35 5.17 -1.72 8.01
N THR A 36 5.20 -0.57 7.35
CA THR A 36 4.66 0.68 7.88
C THR A 36 3.59 1.21 6.94
N VAL A 37 2.38 1.41 7.48
CA VAL A 37 1.26 2.03 6.76
C VAL A 37 0.84 3.25 7.56
N ARG A 38 1.09 4.44 7.02
CA ARG A 38 0.89 5.66 7.77
C ARG A 38 0.14 6.71 6.93
N ALA A 39 -1.01 7.13 7.42
CA ALA A 39 -1.92 8.03 6.72
C ALA A 39 -2.26 9.27 7.54
N GLY A 40 -1.24 10.04 7.94
CA GLY A 40 -1.45 11.24 8.76
C GLY A 40 -2.03 12.42 7.99
N ALA A 41 -1.72 12.57 6.70
CA ALA A 41 -2.10 13.72 5.89
C ALA A 41 -3.11 13.40 4.79
N GLY A 42 -3.60 12.19 4.74
CA GLY A 42 -4.56 11.71 3.74
C GLY A 42 -5.13 10.38 4.18
N SER A 43 -5.51 9.53 3.23
CA SER A 43 -6.06 8.21 3.53
C SER A 43 -5.33 7.11 2.75
N VAL A 44 -5.36 5.91 3.31
CA VAL A 44 -4.89 4.68 2.66
C VAL A 44 -6.04 3.69 2.63
N SER A 45 -6.34 3.14 1.46
CA SER A 45 -7.35 2.12 1.29
C SER A 45 -6.70 0.90 0.63
N ILE A 46 -6.80 -0.27 1.26
CA ILE A 46 -6.23 -1.52 0.78
C ILE A 46 -7.36 -2.51 0.54
N GLY A 47 -7.52 -2.94 -0.71
CA GLY A 47 -8.57 -3.82 -1.15
C GLY A 47 -8.40 -5.26 -0.69
N ALA A 48 -9.48 -6.04 -0.77
CA ALA A 48 -9.52 -7.42 -0.28
C ALA A 48 -8.44 -8.31 -0.91
N GLY A 49 -7.87 -9.20 -0.11
CA GLY A 49 -6.91 -10.20 -0.58
C GLY A 49 -5.52 -9.66 -0.91
N THR A 50 -5.26 -8.39 -0.65
CA THR A 50 -3.96 -7.77 -0.91
C THR A 50 -2.96 -8.13 0.18
N ASN A 51 -1.70 -8.33 -0.22
CA ASN A 51 -0.63 -8.53 0.76
C ASN A 51 0.43 -7.45 0.64
N VAL A 52 0.85 -6.95 1.79
CA VAL A 52 1.93 -5.97 1.94
C VAL A 52 3.05 -6.67 2.67
N GLN A 53 4.12 -6.95 1.95
CA GLN A 53 5.18 -7.81 2.45
C GLN A 53 6.16 -7.06 3.35
N ASP A 54 7.16 -7.78 3.83
CA ASP A 54 8.07 -7.30 4.86
C ASP A 54 8.79 -6.01 4.45
N ASN A 55 8.94 -5.10 5.41
CA ASN A 55 9.68 -3.84 5.26
C ASN A 55 9.10 -2.88 4.21
N CYS A 56 7.86 -3.05 3.81
CA CYS A 56 7.20 -2.10 2.92
C CYS A 56 6.87 -0.81 3.64
N VAL A 57 6.77 0.28 2.88
CA VAL A 57 6.26 1.57 3.38
C VAL A 57 5.11 2.02 2.49
N ILE A 58 3.95 2.24 3.09
CA ILE A 58 2.82 2.87 2.42
C ILE A 58 2.55 4.18 3.15
N HIS A 59 2.65 5.28 2.43
CA HIS A 59 2.55 6.61 3.01
C HIS A 59 1.86 7.58 2.07
N VAL A 60 1.35 8.66 2.64
CA VAL A 60 0.62 9.69 1.92
C VAL A 60 1.24 11.05 2.17
N ASP A 61 1.05 11.97 1.23
CA ASP A 61 1.27 13.39 1.42
C ASP A 61 -0.07 14.10 1.36
N LYS A 62 -0.10 15.35 1.77
CA LYS A 62 -1.28 16.19 1.65
C LYS A 62 -1.72 16.25 0.18
N GLY A 63 -2.96 15.86 -0.10
CA GLY A 63 -3.50 15.81 -1.45
C GLY A 63 -3.17 14.55 -2.25
N TYR A 64 -2.42 13.61 -1.67
CA TYR A 64 -2.02 12.37 -2.35
C TYR A 64 -2.31 11.17 -1.46
N SER A 65 -3.55 10.68 -1.53
CA SER A 65 -3.94 9.46 -0.84
C SER A 65 -3.48 8.23 -1.61
N VAL A 66 -3.46 7.08 -0.92
CA VAL A 66 -3.12 5.78 -1.54
C VAL A 66 -4.38 4.95 -1.67
N THR A 67 -4.60 4.41 -2.86
CA THR A 67 -5.65 3.42 -3.12
C THR A 67 -5.00 2.18 -3.73
N VAL A 68 -5.09 1.07 -3.04
CA VAL A 68 -4.60 -0.22 -3.51
C VAL A 68 -5.80 -1.13 -3.75
N GLY A 69 -5.87 -1.73 -4.91
CA GLY A 69 -6.98 -2.58 -5.30
C GLY A 69 -6.98 -3.95 -4.61
N LYS A 70 -7.76 -4.87 -5.18
CA LYS A 70 -7.92 -6.24 -4.67
C LYS A 70 -6.82 -7.14 -5.22
N ASN A 71 -6.41 -8.12 -4.41
CA ASN A 71 -5.47 -9.16 -4.82
C ASN A 71 -4.15 -8.59 -5.37
N VAL A 72 -3.70 -7.49 -4.80
CA VAL A 72 -2.42 -6.86 -5.16
C VAL A 72 -1.33 -7.47 -4.28
N THR A 73 -0.18 -7.71 -4.87
CA THR A 73 1.02 -8.12 -4.13
C THR A 73 1.99 -6.96 -4.11
N ILE A 74 2.33 -6.50 -2.92
CA ILE A 74 3.36 -5.47 -2.73
C ILE A 74 4.59 -6.16 -2.14
N GLY A 75 5.60 -6.31 -2.97
CA GLY A 75 6.80 -7.08 -2.64
C GLY A 75 7.65 -6.43 -1.56
N HIS A 76 8.56 -7.24 -0.99
CA HIS A 76 9.41 -6.81 0.13
C HIS A 76 10.10 -5.48 -0.15
N SER A 77 10.13 -4.61 0.84
CA SER A 77 10.83 -3.32 0.81
C SER A 77 10.35 -2.34 -0.27
N ALA A 78 9.19 -2.57 -0.88
CA ALA A 78 8.61 -1.61 -1.81
C ALA A 78 8.08 -0.39 -1.07
N ILE A 79 8.05 0.75 -1.76
CA ILE A 79 7.49 2.00 -1.26
C ILE A 79 6.33 2.40 -2.16
N VAL A 80 5.14 2.50 -1.57
CA VAL A 80 3.91 2.91 -2.26
C VAL A 80 3.48 4.23 -1.65
N HIS A 81 3.70 5.33 -2.35
CA HIS A 81 3.58 6.66 -1.79
C HIS A 81 2.63 7.52 -2.61
N GLY A 82 1.48 7.89 -2.02
CA GLY A 82 0.55 8.85 -2.61
C GLY A 82 0.01 8.47 -3.99
N CYS A 83 -0.18 7.20 -4.29
CA CYS A 83 -0.47 6.70 -5.63
C CYS A 83 -1.65 5.74 -5.63
N SER A 84 -2.06 5.30 -6.81
CA SER A 84 -3.08 4.25 -6.94
C SER A 84 -2.49 3.02 -7.65
N VAL A 85 -2.93 1.85 -7.20
CA VAL A 85 -2.53 0.55 -7.76
C VAL A 85 -3.79 -0.25 -8.04
N GLY A 86 -3.97 -0.67 -9.27
CA GLY A 86 -5.16 -1.42 -9.70
C GLY A 86 -5.15 -2.88 -9.27
N ASP A 87 -6.29 -3.55 -9.42
CA ASP A 87 -6.48 -4.93 -8.99
C ASP A 87 -5.51 -5.90 -9.67
N ASN A 88 -5.16 -6.96 -8.97
CA ASN A 88 -4.36 -8.07 -9.48
C ASN A 88 -2.97 -7.65 -9.99
N THR A 89 -2.44 -6.57 -9.49
CA THR A 89 -1.13 -6.05 -9.89
C THR A 89 -0.06 -6.57 -8.94
N LEU A 90 1.12 -6.81 -9.47
CA LEU A 90 2.31 -7.17 -8.69
C LEU A 90 3.27 -5.97 -8.67
N ILE A 91 3.56 -5.48 -7.47
CA ILE A 91 4.63 -4.50 -7.26
C ILE A 91 5.86 -5.27 -6.80
N GLY A 92 6.89 -5.29 -7.63
CA GLY A 92 8.11 -6.05 -7.35
C GLY A 92 8.87 -5.52 -6.13
N MET A 93 9.67 -6.38 -5.53
CA MET A 93 10.43 -6.01 -4.34
C MET A 93 11.34 -4.81 -4.61
N GLY A 94 11.41 -3.89 -3.66
CA GLY A 94 12.24 -2.69 -3.75
C GLY A 94 11.75 -1.63 -4.74
N ALA A 95 10.60 -1.82 -5.40
CA ALA A 95 10.06 -0.81 -6.29
C ALA A 95 9.60 0.42 -5.50
N ILE A 96 9.67 1.58 -6.13
CA ILE A 96 9.26 2.86 -5.53
C ILE A 96 8.24 3.52 -6.45
N ILE A 97 7.05 3.81 -5.91
CA ILE A 97 5.96 4.46 -6.65
C ILE A 97 5.66 5.79 -5.96
N LEU A 98 5.76 6.88 -6.71
CA LEU A 98 5.69 8.23 -6.16
C LEU A 98 4.31 8.87 -6.32
N ASN A 99 4.14 10.05 -5.70
CA ASN A 99 2.86 10.75 -5.61
C ASN A 99 2.18 10.95 -6.97
N GLY A 100 0.89 10.70 -7.01
CA GLY A 100 0.08 10.94 -8.19
C GLY A 100 0.24 9.89 -9.29
N ALA A 101 1.13 8.92 -9.12
CA ALA A 101 1.27 7.84 -10.10
C ALA A 101 0.05 6.92 -10.06
N SER A 102 -0.26 6.33 -11.20
CA SER A 102 -1.36 5.37 -11.32
C SER A 102 -0.86 4.13 -12.03
N VAL A 103 -0.88 3.00 -11.33
CA VAL A 103 -0.56 1.68 -11.89
C VAL A 103 -1.87 0.97 -12.16
N GLY A 104 -2.07 0.50 -13.38
CA GLY A 104 -3.32 -0.13 -13.79
C GLY A 104 -3.53 -1.51 -13.19
N LYS A 105 -4.63 -2.16 -13.62
CA LYS A 105 -4.96 -3.53 -13.24
C LYS A 105 -4.08 -4.52 -14.01
N ASN A 106 -3.84 -5.68 -13.42
CA ASN A 106 -3.15 -6.80 -14.07
C ASN A 106 -1.76 -6.42 -14.60
N CYS A 107 -1.09 -5.52 -13.90
CA CYS A 107 0.24 -5.04 -14.26
C CYS A 107 1.32 -5.69 -13.41
N ILE A 108 2.55 -5.62 -13.88
CA ILE A 108 3.73 -5.98 -13.10
C ILE A 108 4.67 -4.79 -13.12
N VAL A 109 4.99 -4.28 -11.93
CA VAL A 109 6.07 -3.30 -11.77
C VAL A 109 7.31 -4.10 -11.36
N GLY A 110 8.34 -4.04 -12.17
CA GLY A 110 9.55 -4.83 -11.95
C GLY A 110 10.24 -4.50 -10.63
N ALA A 111 10.98 -5.47 -10.09
CA ALA A 111 11.76 -5.26 -8.87
C ALA A 111 12.73 -4.10 -9.04
N GLY A 112 12.80 -3.22 -8.04
CA GLY A 112 13.68 -2.06 -8.06
C GLY A 112 13.28 -0.94 -9.00
N ALA A 113 12.15 -1.04 -9.69
CA ALA A 113 11.69 0.00 -10.61
C ALA A 113 11.30 1.28 -9.88
N LEU A 114 11.47 2.39 -10.55
CA LEU A 114 10.99 3.69 -10.09
C LEU A 114 9.83 4.15 -10.97
N VAL A 115 8.66 4.31 -10.38
CA VAL A 115 7.50 4.90 -11.05
C VAL A 115 7.41 6.35 -10.58
N THR A 116 7.70 7.26 -11.48
CA THR A 116 7.86 8.67 -11.14
C THR A 116 6.52 9.35 -10.88
N GLN A 117 6.59 10.53 -10.30
CA GLN A 117 5.43 11.33 -9.92
C GLN A 117 4.49 11.53 -11.12
N ASN A 118 3.20 11.31 -10.91
CA ASN A 118 2.12 11.47 -11.90
C ASN A 118 2.24 10.55 -13.14
N MET A 119 3.10 9.54 -13.11
CA MET A 119 3.20 8.57 -14.22
C MET A 119 1.96 7.66 -14.25
N GLN A 120 1.58 7.24 -15.42
CA GLN A 120 0.47 6.31 -15.62
C GLN A 120 0.89 5.02 -16.33
#